data_80b4b6c9c674a48848d2a30ccc740c20
#
_entry.id   80b4b6c9c674a48848d2a30ccc740c20
#
_cell.length_a   1.000
_cell.length_b   1.000
_cell.length_c   1.000
_cell.angle_alpha   90.00
_cell.angle_beta   90.00
_cell.angle_gamma   90.00
#
_symmetry.space_group_name_H-M   'P 1'
#
loop_
_entity.id
_entity.type
_entity.pdbx_description
1 polymer ?
#
loop_
_entity_poly.entity_id
_entity_poly.type
_entity_poly.pdbx_seq_one_letter_code
_entity_poly.pdbx_strand_id
1 'polypeptide(L)'
;MNGELIWVLSLLAIAVVLFATGKVRMDAIALMVIVAFVLSGTLTLNEAFSGFSDPNVILIAALFIIGDGLVRTGVATKMGAWLVSVAGNSETKMLIYLMLTVAGLGAFMSSTGVVAIFIPVVLSVSARMNTSPSRLMMPLSFAGLISGMMTLVATPPNLVVNSELLREGLHGFSFFSVTPIGLVVLILGIVYMLAVRFMLKTDNGDSARDGRKRSTFRDLIREYHLTGRARRLAIRPGSPMIGQRLDDLKLRERYCANVIGVERWRRFRRVIVNVNGVSEFRARDVLLIDMSASDVDLRQFCGEQMLEPMVLRGEYFADQALDVGMAEVALIPDSEMIGKTVREIAFRTRFGLNIVGMKRDGKAMDGSVVDEPLQLGDILLVVGNWRQIALLAKRGRDFVVLNMPVEVDDASPAHSQAPHAIFCLVLMVALMLTDEIPNPIAAIIACLLMGKFRCINAESAYKAIHWPSIILIVGMMSFALALQKTGGVDLVVKGLMDVAGGEGPYLMLGCLFVMCAAIGLFISNTATAVLMAPIALAAAKSMGVSPYPFAMVVAMAASAAFMTPVSSPVNTLVLGPGKYSFSDFVKIGVPFTILVMVVCVLLIPVLFPF
;
A
#
# COMPACT_ATOMS: atom_id res chain seq x y z
N MET A 1 42.66 -21.15 -6.12
CA MET A 1 41.17 -21.13 -6.01
C MET A 1 40.69 -22.56 -6.14
N ASN A 2 39.97 -23.04 -5.15
CA ASN A 2 39.39 -24.39 -5.20
C ASN A 2 38.28 -24.44 -6.24
N GLY A 3 38.09 -25.62 -6.93
CA GLY A 3 37.07 -25.77 -7.95
C GLY A 3 35.64 -25.41 -7.46
N GLU A 4 35.34 -25.70 -6.20
CA GLU A 4 34.07 -25.35 -5.55
C GLU A 4 33.87 -23.85 -5.44
N LEU A 5 34.91 -23.09 -5.10
CA LEU A 5 34.86 -21.63 -5.04
C LEU A 5 34.60 -21.02 -6.42
N ILE A 6 35.26 -21.53 -7.47
CA ILE A 6 35.00 -21.08 -8.86
C ILE A 6 33.56 -21.35 -9.25
N TRP A 7 33.02 -22.51 -8.86
CA TRP A 7 31.63 -22.88 -9.11
C TRP A 7 30.66 -21.90 -8.43
N VAL A 8 30.84 -21.64 -7.12
CA VAL A 8 29.99 -20.71 -6.35
C VAL A 8 30.05 -19.29 -6.91
N LEU A 9 31.25 -18.77 -7.22
CA LEU A 9 31.40 -17.45 -7.81
C LEU A 9 30.79 -17.33 -9.22
N SER A 10 30.91 -18.40 -10.05
CA SER A 10 30.27 -18.44 -11.35
C SER A 10 28.76 -18.43 -11.26
N LEU A 11 28.20 -19.20 -10.31
CA LEU A 11 26.77 -19.22 -10.05
C LEU A 11 26.27 -17.87 -9.53
N LEU A 12 27.09 -17.18 -8.69
CA LEU A 12 26.81 -15.82 -8.23
C LEU A 12 26.75 -14.84 -9.40
N ALA A 13 27.76 -14.86 -10.27
CA ALA A 13 27.79 -13.99 -11.44
C ALA A 13 26.57 -14.22 -12.35
N ILE A 14 26.21 -15.48 -12.60
CA ILE A 14 25.03 -15.85 -13.38
C ILE A 14 23.75 -15.33 -12.69
N ALA A 15 23.60 -15.55 -11.39
CA ALA A 15 22.44 -15.08 -10.65
C ALA A 15 22.30 -13.55 -10.70
N VAL A 16 23.39 -12.80 -10.50
CA VAL A 16 23.42 -11.34 -10.61
C VAL A 16 23.02 -10.86 -12.00
N VAL A 17 23.54 -11.48 -13.06
CA VAL A 17 23.17 -11.17 -14.46
C VAL A 17 21.70 -11.46 -14.71
N LEU A 18 21.17 -12.59 -14.23
CA LEU A 18 19.75 -12.93 -14.35
C LEU A 18 18.85 -11.95 -13.59
N PHE A 19 19.24 -11.52 -12.39
CA PHE A 19 18.54 -10.48 -11.64
C PHE A 19 18.53 -9.13 -12.38
N ALA A 20 19.69 -8.72 -12.91
CA ALA A 20 19.83 -7.47 -13.64
C ALA A 20 19.04 -7.44 -14.96
N THR A 21 18.94 -8.56 -15.66
CA THR A 21 18.17 -8.64 -16.92
C THR A 21 16.66 -8.64 -16.70
N GLY A 22 16.18 -9.01 -15.51
CA GLY A 22 14.76 -9.09 -15.16
C GLY A 22 13.93 -10.09 -15.98
N LYS A 23 14.59 -10.93 -16.82
CA LYS A 23 13.90 -11.89 -17.70
C LYS A 23 13.32 -13.08 -16.94
N VAL A 24 13.92 -13.44 -15.82
CA VAL A 24 13.50 -14.55 -14.96
C VAL A 24 13.07 -13.98 -13.61
N ARG A 25 12.03 -14.57 -13.03
CA ARG A 25 11.54 -14.15 -11.71
C ARG A 25 12.60 -14.41 -10.64
N MET A 26 12.78 -13.48 -9.70
CA MET A 26 13.78 -13.56 -8.64
C MET A 26 13.64 -14.81 -7.76
N ASP A 27 12.41 -15.20 -7.45
CA ASP A 27 12.11 -16.42 -6.68
C ASP A 27 12.50 -17.70 -7.43
N ALA A 28 12.31 -17.73 -8.74
CA ALA A 28 12.74 -18.86 -9.57
C ALA A 28 14.28 -18.99 -9.62
N ILE A 29 15.00 -17.86 -9.74
CA ILE A 29 16.47 -17.85 -9.67
C ILE A 29 16.95 -18.39 -8.32
N ALA A 30 16.33 -17.95 -7.22
CA ALA A 30 16.65 -18.42 -5.89
C ALA A 30 16.48 -19.93 -5.73
N LEU A 31 15.38 -20.50 -6.25
CA LEU A 31 15.14 -21.95 -6.24
C LEU A 31 16.15 -22.70 -7.13
N MET A 32 16.49 -22.16 -8.33
CA MET A 32 17.53 -22.76 -9.19
C MET A 32 18.88 -22.81 -8.47
N VAL A 33 19.24 -21.77 -7.72
CA VAL A 33 20.48 -21.73 -6.93
C VAL A 33 20.48 -22.81 -5.84
N ILE A 34 19.38 -22.96 -5.08
CA ILE A 34 19.24 -24.03 -4.08
C ILE A 34 19.47 -25.41 -4.74
N VAL A 35 18.79 -25.67 -5.86
CA VAL A 35 18.92 -26.94 -6.59
C VAL A 35 20.36 -27.14 -7.08
N ALA A 36 21.00 -26.11 -7.63
CA ALA A 36 22.37 -26.19 -8.12
C ALA A 36 23.37 -26.54 -7.00
N PHE A 37 23.21 -25.95 -5.79
CA PHE A 37 24.08 -26.26 -4.66
C PHE A 37 23.90 -27.68 -4.10
N VAL A 38 22.67 -28.18 -4.08
CA VAL A 38 22.42 -29.57 -3.66
C VAL A 38 22.96 -30.57 -4.68
N LEU A 39 22.72 -30.35 -5.98
CA LEU A 39 23.20 -31.26 -7.04
C LEU A 39 24.72 -31.25 -7.21
N SER A 40 25.39 -30.12 -6.95
CA SER A 40 26.84 -30.03 -6.97
C SER A 40 27.52 -30.59 -5.72
N GLY A 41 26.75 -30.92 -4.67
CA GLY A 41 27.30 -31.37 -3.39
C GLY A 41 27.93 -30.25 -2.55
N THR A 42 27.85 -29.00 -2.96
CA THR A 42 28.36 -27.83 -2.22
C THR A 42 27.65 -27.67 -0.89
N LEU A 43 26.33 -27.90 -0.86
CA LEU A 43 25.50 -27.90 0.35
C LEU A 43 24.74 -29.22 0.49
N THR A 44 24.58 -29.67 1.73
CA THR A 44 23.64 -30.74 2.05
C THR A 44 22.20 -30.25 1.93
N LEU A 45 21.25 -31.17 1.79
CA LEU A 45 19.82 -30.84 1.71
C LEU A 45 19.34 -29.99 2.89
N ASN A 46 19.74 -30.36 4.11
CA ASN A 46 19.36 -29.64 5.33
C ASN A 46 19.93 -28.20 5.35
N GLU A 47 21.15 -28.01 4.90
CA GLU A 47 21.78 -26.70 4.81
C GLU A 47 21.11 -25.82 3.74
N ALA A 48 20.81 -26.39 2.59
CA ALA A 48 20.16 -25.68 1.50
C ALA A 48 18.73 -25.21 1.86
N PHE A 49 18.03 -25.96 2.72
CA PHE A 49 16.68 -25.60 3.17
C PHE A 49 16.64 -24.96 4.57
N SER A 50 17.78 -24.75 5.23
CA SER A 50 17.86 -24.18 6.58
C SER A 50 17.17 -22.81 6.72
N GLY A 51 17.16 -22.01 5.65
CA GLY A 51 16.49 -20.72 5.61
C GLY A 51 14.97 -20.80 5.78
N PHE A 52 14.31 -21.90 5.40
CA PHE A 52 12.86 -22.06 5.64
C PHE A 52 12.51 -22.26 7.12
N SER A 53 13.46 -22.69 7.92
CA SER A 53 13.30 -22.88 9.37
C SER A 53 13.80 -21.68 10.18
N ASP A 54 14.27 -20.61 9.53
CA ASP A 54 14.75 -19.41 10.20
C ASP A 54 13.56 -18.65 10.82
N PRO A 55 13.57 -18.39 12.15
CA PRO A 55 12.49 -17.67 12.83
C PRO A 55 12.22 -16.26 12.24
N ASN A 56 13.24 -15.61 11.68
CA ASN A 56 13.08 -14.27 11.08
C ASN A 56 12.34 -14.33 9.74
N VAL A 57 12.41 -15.42 9.00
CA VAL A 57 11.60 -15.63 7.79
C VAL A 57 10.11 -15.72 8.16
N ILE A 58 9.79 -16.38 9.27
CA ILE A 58 8.43 -16.44 9.82
C ILE A 58 7.98 -15.05 10.30
N LEU A 59 8.87 -14.30 10.96
CA LEU A 59 8.61 -12.91 11.36
C LEU A 59 8.27 -12.03 10.16
N ILE A 60 9.04 -12.11 9.08
CA ILE A 60 8.79 -11.34 7.84
C ILE A 60 7.41 -11.68 7.25
N ALA A 61 7.05 -12.97 7.20
CA ALA A 61 5.73 -13.40 6.73
C ALA A 61 4.60 -12.82 7.60
N ALA A 62 4.75 -12.84 8.92
CA ALA A 62 3.79 -12.26 9.86
C ALA A 62 3.66 -10.74 9.69
N LEU A 63 4.76 -10.03 9.46
CA LEU A 63 4.74 -8.58 9.22
C LEU A 63 4.02 -8.19 7.92
N PHE A 64 4.12 -8.99 6.86
CA PHE A 64 3.30 -8.78 5.65
C PHE A 64 1.80 -8.87 5.96
N ILE A 65 1.37 -9.84 6.80
CA ILE A 65 -0.02 -10.00 7.21
C ILE A 65 -0.50 -8.79 8.02
N ILE A 66 0.31 -8.33 8.98
CA ILE A 66 0.00 -7.17 9.83
C ILE A 66 -0.10 -5.91 8.99
N GLY A 67 0.84 -5.70 8.07
CA GLY A 67 0.83 -4.58 7.13
C GLY A 67 -0.44 -4.54 6.27
N ASP A 68 -0.86 -5.66 5.67
CA ASP A 68 -2.11 -5.76 4.91
C ASP A 68 -3.34 -5.52 5.80
N GLY A 69 -3.33 -6.00 7.05
CA GLY A 69 -4.37 -5.73 8.03
C GLY A 69 -4.56 -4.25 8.32
N LEU A 70 -3.47 -3.48 8.44
CA LEU A 70 -3.51 -2.02 8.60
C LEU A 70 -4.04 -1.31 7.35
N VAL A 71 -3.66 -1.77 6.15
CA VAL A 71 -4.19 -1.26 4.87
C VAL A 71 -5.69 -1.49 4.79
N ARG A 72 -6.15 -2.71 5.01
CA ARG A 72 -7.57 -3.12 4.90
C ARG A 72 -8.48 -2.43 5.91
N THR A 73 -7.96 -2.06 7.06
CA THR A 73 -8.71 -1.32 8.08
C THR A 73 -8.75 0.18 7.83
N GLY A 74 -8.08 0.68 6.78
CA GLY A 74 -8.11 2.09 6.38
C GLY A 74 -7.37 3.02 7.33
N VAL A 75 -6.44 2.52 8.13
CA VAL A 75 -5.61 3.35 9.01
C VAL A 75 -4.84 4.37 8.20
N ALA A 76 -4.19 3.94 7.11
CA ALA A 76 -3.40 4.82 6.26
C ALA A 76 -4.26 5.85 5.50
N THR A 77 -5.46 5.47 5.05
CA THR A 77 -6.42 6.38 4.40
C THR A 77 -6.88 7.48 5.36
N LYS A 78 -7.17 7.14 6.62
CA LYS A 78 -7.54 8.13 7.65
C LYS A 78 -6.40 9.10 7.94
N MET A 79 -5.18 8.61 7.97
CA MET A 79 -4.00 9.47 8.16
C MET A 79 -3.78 10.38 6.95
N GLY A 80 -4.04 9.91 5.73
CA GLY A 80 -4.03 10.74 4.53
C GLY A 80 -5.04 11.89 4.60
N ALA A 81 -6.29 11.61 5.01
CA ALA A 81 -7.32 12.63 5.18
C ALA A 81 -6.96 13.65 6.29
N TRP A 82 -6.40 13.17 7.40
CA TRP A 82 -5.89 14.03 8.47
C TRP A 82 -4.75 14.93 7.97
N LEU A 83 -3.81 14.38 7.21
CA LEU A 83 -2.70 15.12 6.60
C LEU A 83 -3.20 16.33 5.79
N VAL A 84 -4.21 16.11 4.94
CA VAL A 84 -4.83 17.17 4.11
C VAL A 84 -5.43 18.26 5.00
N SER A 85 -6.09 17.88 6.10
CA SER A 85 -6.73 18.83 7.01
C SER A 85 -5.73 19.72 7.76
N VAL A 86 -4.57 19.18 8.13
CA VAL A 86 -3.54 19.87 8.93
C VAL A 86 -2.62 20.72 8.07
N ALA A 87 -2.24 20.24 6.89
CA ALA A 87 -1.31 20.96 6.02
C ALA A 87 -1.93 22.21 5.36
N GLY A 88 -3.26 22.25 5.20
CA GLY A 88 -3.96 23.35 4.55
C GLY A 88 -3.45 23.60 3.12
N ASN A 89 -3.18 24.87 2.77
CA ASN A 89 -2.69 25.27 1.44
C ASN A 89 -1.17 25.49 1.36
N SER A 90 -0.39 25.08 2.36
CA SER A 90 1.06 25.28 2.37
C SER A 90 1.80 24.07 1.84
N GLU A 91 2.45 24.20 0.67
CA GLU A 91 3.27 23.16 0.04
C GLU A 91 4.40 22.69 0.97
N THR A 92 5.03 23.61 1.69
CA THR A 92 6.10 23.29 2.65
C THR A 92 5.60 22.43 3.81
N LYS A 93 4.48 22.82 4.43
CA LYS A 93 3.86 22.03 5.51
C LYS A 93 3.41 20.67 4.99
N MET A 94 2.82 20.63 3.80
CA MET A 94 2.39 19.39 3.16
C MET A 94 3.56 18.42 2.97
N LEU A 95 4.71 18.89 2.43
CA LEU A 95 5.90 18.09 2.24
C LEU A 95 6.41 17.51 3.57
N ILE A 96 6.55 18.36 4.60
CA ILE A 96 7.06 17.94 5.92
C ILE A 96 6.12 16.89 6.54
N TYR A 97 4.81 17.17 6.61
CA TYR A 97 3.86 16.24 7.23
C TYR A 97 3.69 14.96 6.40
N LEU A 98 3.77 15.04 5.07
CA LEU A 98 3.77 13.87 4.19
C LEU A 98 4.95 12.94 4.52
N MET A 99 6.17 13.48 4.55
CA MET A 99 7.37 12.69 4.83
C MET A 99 7.34 12.10 6.25
N LEU A 100 6.93 12.86 7.26
CA LEU A 100 6.79 12.37 8.64
C LEU A 100 5.74 11.26 8.74
N THR A 101 4.59 11.44 8.11
CA THR A 101 3.49 10.47 8.16
C THR A 101 3.86 9.18 7.44
N VAL A 102 4.46 9.28 6.26
CA VAL A 102 4.88 8.12 5.46
C VAL A 102 6.01 7.37 6.15
N ALA A 103 7.02 8.08 6.70
CA ALA A 103 8.10 7.45 7.46
C ALA A 103 7.58 6.76 8.73
N GLY A 104 6.66 7.40 9.46
CA GLY A 104 6.05 6.83 10.66
C GLY A 104 5.19 5.60 10.39
N LEU A 105 4.35 5.62 9.34
CA LEU A 105 3.56 4.45 8.95
C LEU A 105 4.43 3.33 8.39
N GLY A 106 5.38 3.66 7.51
CA GLY A 106 6.26 2.70 6.88
C GLY A 106 7.24 2.04 7.85
N ALA A 107 7.42 2.62 9.05
CA ALA A 107 8.16 1.97 10.14
C ALA A 107 7.54 0.64 10.59
N PHE A 108 6.25 0.41 10.32
CA PHE A 108 5.48 -0.76 10.74
C PHE A 108 4.78 -1.47 9.59
N MET A 109 4.88 -0.94 8.37
CA MET A 109 4.22 -1.44 7.17
C MET A 109 5.24 -1.52 6.03
N SER A 110 4.92 -2.31 5.01
CA SER A 110 5.72 -2.31 3.78
C SER A 110 5.83 -0.91 3.18
N SER A 111 7.05 -0.44 2.92
CA SER A 111 7.33 0.86 2.28
C SER A 111 6.59 1.03 0.95
N THR A 112 6.52 -0.04 0.14
CA THR A 112 5.78 -0.05 -1.13
C THR A 112 4.28 0.13 -0.90
N GLY A 113 3.72 -0.53 0.12
CA GLY A 113 2.30 -0.44 0.46
C GLY A 113 1.90 0.96 0.92
N VAL A 114 2.70 1.57 1.80
CA VAL A 114 2.45 2.94 2.27
C VAL A 114 2.50 3.93 1.11
N VAL A 115 3.54 3.86 0.26
CA VAL A 115 3.68 4.77 -0.88
C VAL A 115 2.51 4.61 -1.87
N ALA A 116 2.09 3.38 -2.18
CA ALA A 116 0.97 3.12 -3.07
C ALA A 116 -0.34 3.79 -2.57
N ILE A 117 -0.59 3.77 -1.24
CA ILE A 117 -1.77 4.40 -0.65
C ILE A 117 -1.69 5.93 -0.70
N PHE A 118 -0.50 6.50 -0.52
CA PHE A 118 -0.33 7.95 -0.51
C PHE A 118 -0.24 8.58 -1.90
N ILE A 119 0.00 7.83 -2.98
CA ILE A 119 -0.03 8.35 -4.36
C ILE A 119 -1.36 9.05 -4.68
N PRO A 120 -2.55 8.44 -4.50
CA PRO A 120 -3.83 9.13 -4.73
C PRO A 120 -4.01 10.37 -3.85
N VAL A 121 -3.56 10.32 -2.59
CA VAL A 121 -3.62 11.46 -1.66
C VAL A 121 -2.79 12.63 -2.21
N VAL A 122 -1.55 12.38 -2.64
CA VAL A 122 -0.66 13.39 -3.22
C VAL A 122 -1.26 13.97 -4.50
N LEU A 123 -1.80 13.14 -5.39
CA LEU A 123 -2.45 13.59 -6.62
C LEU A 123 -3.66 14.51 -6.33
N SER A 124 -4.51 14.12 -5.39
CA SER A 124 -5.68 14.89 -4.96
C SER A 124 -5.26 16.24 -4.35
N VAL A 125 -4.25 16.22 -3.48
CA VAL A 125 -3.72 17.45 -2.85
C VAL A 125 -3.07 18.37 -3.87
N SER A 126 -2.24 17.85 -4.76
CA SER A 126 -1.58 18.63 -5.80
C SER A 126 -2.61 19.32 -6.71
N ALA A 127 -3.68 18.62 -7.08
CA ALA A 127 -4.79 19.20 -7.85
C ALA A 127 -5.51 20.33 -7.10
N ARG A 128 -5.76 20.15 -5.78
CA ARG A 128 -6.42 21.19 -4.94
C ARG A 128 -5.55 22.43 -4.74
N MET A 129 -4.23 22.22 -4.60
CA MET A 129 -3.26 23.31 -4.40
C MET A 129 -2.78 23.94 -5.71
N ASN A 130 -3.24 23.43 -6.86
CA ASN A 130 -2.78 23.82 -8.19
C ASN A 130 -1.26 23.77 -8.34
N THR A 131 -0.64 22.71 -7.76
CA THR A 131 0.80 22.45 -7.80
C THR A 131 1.10 21.18 -8.59
N SER A 132 2.31 21.09 -9.15
CA SER A 132 2.73 19.87 -9.86
C SER A 132 2.87 18.68 -8.89
N PRO A 133 2.27 17.50 -9.18
CA PRO A 133 2.46 16.30 -8.40
C PRO A 133 3.94 15.91 -8.21
N SER A 134 4.81 16.26 -9.18
CA SER A 134 6.24 15.97 -9.12
C SER A 134 6.93 16.52 -7.86
N ARG A 135 6.44 17.65 -7.32
CA ARG A 135 7.02 18.26 -6.12
C ARG A 135 6.77 17.48 -4.83
N LEU A 136 5.77 16.60 -4.81
CA LEU A 136 5.40 15.80 -3.64
C LEU A 136 5.66 14.30 -3.84
N MET A 137 5.70 13.81 -5.09
CA MET A 137 5.90 12.38 -5.39
C MET A 137 7.31 11.90 -5.07
N MET A 138 8.36 12.71 -5.37
CA MET A 138 9.74 12.36 -5.00
C MET A 138 9.94 12.34 -3.49
N PRO A 139 9.52 13.37 -2.72
CA PRO A 139 9.51 13.31 -1.25
C PRO A 139 8.74 12.11 -0.69
N LEU A 140 7.60 11.73 -1.27
CA LEU A 140 6.84 10.54 -0.90
C LEU A 140 7.70 9.26 -1.05
N SER A 141 8.37 9.10 -2.19
CA SER A 141 9.25 7.96 -2.45
C SER A 141 10.41 7.88 -1.46
N PHE A 142 11.09 9.00 -1.24
CA PHE A 142 12.22 9.07 -0.31
C PHE A 142 11.79 8.78 1.13
N ALA A 143 10.65 9.32 1.57
CA ALA A 143 10.10 9.00 2.88
C ALA A 143 9.76 7.51 3.02
N GLY A 144 9.23 6.90 1.95
CA GLY A 144 8.97 5.46 1.89
C GLY A 144 10.25 4.62 2.01
N LEU A 145 11.36 5.02 1.41
CA LEU A 145 12.64 4.34 1.57
C LEU A 145 13.25 4.58 2.97
N ILE A 146 13.22 5.81 3.46
CA ILE A 146 13.71 6.17 4.81
C ILE A 146 12.91 5.43 5.89
N SER A 147 11.62 5.16 5.66
CA SER A 147 10.80 4.40 6.61
C SER A 147 11.39 3.03 6.95
N GLY A 148 12.11 2.41 6.00
CA GLY A 148 12.85 1.16 6.20
C GLY A 148 13.99 1.28 7.22
N MET A 149 14.45 2.49 7.51
CA MET A 149 15.50 2.79 8.50
C MET A 149 14.94 3.19 9.88
N MET A 150 13.61 3.12 10.09
CA MET A 150 12.98 3.61 11.33
C MET A 150 12.87 2.55 12.42
N THR A 151 12.67 1.29 12.08
CA THR A 151 12.61 0.19 13.05
C THR A 151 13.27 -1.07 12.48
N LEU A 152 13.64 -2.00 13.34
CA LEU A 152 14.23 -3.28 12.92
C LEU A 152 13.30 -4.04 11.96
N VAL A 153 11.99 -3.98 12.18
CA VAL A 153 10.97 -4.72 11.43
C VAL A 153 10.43 -3.98 10.21
N ALA A 154 10.84 -2.74 9.96
CA ALA A 154 10.32 -1.90 8.88
C ALA A 154 10.62 -2.47 7.48
N THR A 155 11.70 -3.23 7.33
CA THR A 155 12.12 -3.76 6.04
C THR A 155 12.88 -5.09 6.19
N PRO A 156 12.70 -6.06 5.26
CA PRO A 156 13.40 -7.34 5.28
C PRO A 156 14.93 -7.26 5.38
N PRO A 157 15.65 -6.34 4.72
CA PRO A 157 17.10 -6.18 4.89
C PRO A 157 17.57 -6.10 6.34
N ASN A 158 16.89 -5.34 7.19
CA ASN A 158 17.26 -5.20 8.61
C ASN A 158 17.16 -6.54 9.35
N LEU A 159 16.10 -7.30 9.08
CA LEU A 159 15.89 -8.61 9.70
C LEU A 159 16.89 -9.65 9.19
N VAL A 160 17.27 -9.59 7.92
CA VAL A 160 18.30 -10.45 7.34
C VAL A 160 19.65 -10.21 8.01
N VAL A 161 20.06 -8.95 8.14
CA VAL A 161 21.32 -8.59 8.84
C VAL A 161 21.27 -9.02 10.30
N ASN A 162 20.13 -8.86 10.96
CA ASN A 162 19.91 -9.33 12.32
C ASN A 162 20.01 -10.86 12.45
N SER A 163 19.46 -11.60 11.49
CA SER A 163 19.59 -13.07 11.43
C SER A 163 21.04 -13.49 11.32
N GLU A 164 21.84 -12.79 10.54
CA GLU A 164 23.25 -13.14 10.35
C GLU A 164 24.06 -12.91 11.62
N LEU A 165 23.79 -11.84 12.38
CA LEU A 165 24.37 -11.63 13.70
C LEU A 165 24.05 -12.80 14.66
N LEU A 166 22.80 -13.22 14.70
CA LEU A 166 22.36 -14.35 15.55
C LEU A 166 23.00 -15.66 15.13
N ARG A 167 23.20 -15.91 13.83
CA ARG A 167 23.87 -17.10 13.29
C ARG A 167 25.36 -17.18 13.70
N GLU A 168 26.03 -16.02 13.78
CA GLU A 168 27.41 -15.93 14.28
C GLU A 168 27.50 -16.01 15.83
N GLY A 169 26.37 -16.29 16.52
CA GLY A 169 26.30 -16.41 17.97
C GLY A 169 26.36 -15.07 18.72
N LEU A 170 26.13 -13.95 18.03
CA LEU A 170 26.09 -12.61 18.59
C LEU A 170 24.67 -12.24 19.03
N HIS A 171 24.54 -11.23 19.89
CA HIS A 171 23.23 -10.66 20.20
C HIS A 171 22.68 -9.91 18.98
N GLY A 172 21.39 -10.07 18.71
CA GLY A 172 20.70 -9.32 17.67
C GLY A 172 20.49 -7.85 18.05
N PHE A 173 20.12 -7.04 17.06
CA PHE A 173 19.69 -5.65 17.29
C PHE A 173 18.33 -5.61 18.01
N SER A 174 18.17 -4.66 18.92
CA SER A 174 16.87 -4.36 19.52
C SER A 174 15.94 -3.65 18.50
N PHE A 175 14.65 -3.61 18.81
CA PHE A 175 13.63 -3.07 17.91
C PHE A 175 13.94 -1.64 17.43
N PHE A 176 14.47 -0.77 18.29
CA PHE A 176 14.77 0.62 17.99
C PHE A 176 16.25 0.90 17.74
N SER A 177 17.12 -0.10 17.60
CA SER A 177 18.54 0.08 17.34
C SER A 177 18.85 0.91 16.08
N VAL A 178 18.00 0.80 15.04
CA VAL A 178 18.14 1.54 13.78
C VAL A 178 17.51 2.95 13.83
N THR A 179 16.59 3.20 14.77
CA THR A 179 15.78 4.42 14.84
C THR A 179 16.58 5.71 14.96
N PRO A 180 17.64 5.81 15.78
CA PRO A 180 18.42 7.05 15.88
C PRO A 180 19.02 7.47 14.53
N ILE A 181 19.53 6.51 13.75
CA ILE A 181 20.08 6.74 12.42
C ILE A 181 18.96 7.16 11.46
N GLY A 182 17.85 6.41 11.46
CA GLY A 182 16.69 6.70 10.63
C GLY A 182 16.11 8.10 10.86
N LEU A 183 16.03 8.55 12.11
CA LEU A 183 15.57 9.90 12.45
C LEU A 183 16.49 10.99 11.89
N VAL A 184 17.79 10.83 12.01
CA VAL A 184 18.76 11.79 11.44
C VAL A 184 18.63 11.83 9.91
N VAL A 185 18.53 10.66 9.27
CA VAL A 185 18.33 10.56 7.82
C VAL A 185 16.97 11.14 7.40
N LEU A 186 15.92 10.99 8.20
CA LEU A 186 14.61 11.59 7.92
C LEU A 186 14.66 13.13 7.98
N ILE A 187 15.27 13.69 9.02
CA ILE A 187 15.44 15.14 9.14
C ILE A 187 16.27 15.67 7.97
N LEU A 188 17.37 15.01 7.66
CA LEU A 188 18.22 15.35 6.52
C LEU A 188 17.43 15.26 5.21
N GLY A 189 16.61 14.20 5.03
CA GLY A 189 15.76 14.01 3.85
C GLY A 189 14.70 15.09 3.69
N ILE A 190 14.07 15.53 4.79
CA ILE A 190 13.12 16.65 4.76
C ILE A 190 13.82 17.94 4.35
N VAL A 191 14.94 18.28 4.97
CA VAL A 191 15.71 19.48 4.65
C VAL A 191 16.19 19.44 3.20
N TYR A 192 16.74 18.30 2.76
CA TYR A 192 17.20 18.10 1.39
C TYR A 192 16.06 18.28 0.38
N MET A 193 14.90 17.64 0.60
CA MET A 193 13.75 17.75 -0.29
C MET A 193 13.15 19.16 -0.33
N LEU A 194 13.19 19.90 0.78
CA LEU A 194 12.80 21.31 0.80
C LEU A 194 13.74 22.18 -0.06
N ALA A 195 15.04 21.88 -0.08
CA ALA A 195 16.00 22.60 -0.92
C ALA A 195 15.88 22.24 -2.40
N VAL A 196 15.71 20.96 -2.71
CA VAL A 196 15.76 20.42 -4.08
C VAL A 196 14.41 20.48 -4.81
N ARG A 197 13.29 20.66 -4.09
CA ARG A 197 11.93 20.68 -4.70
C ARG A 197 11.78 21.66 -5.88
N PHE A 198 12.56 22.74 -5.91
CA PHE A 198 12.53 23.72 -7.01
C PHE A 198 13.20 23.22 -8.30
N MET A 199 14.06 22.19 -8.20
CA MET A 199 14.66 21.51 -9.36
C MET A 199 13.71 20.50 -10.00
N LEU A 200 12.64 20.10 -9.27
CA LEU A 200 11.64 19.18 -9.77
C LEU A 200 10.74 19.93 -10.76
N LYS A 201 10.54 19.34 -11.95
CA LYS A 201 9.83 19.96 -13.08
C LYS A 201 8.51 20.60 -12.68
N THR A 202 8.35 21.86 -13.08
CA THR A 202 7.11 22.61 -12.97
C THR A 202 6.43 22.60 -14.34
N ASP A 203 5.84 21.48 -14.73
CA ASP A 203 4.97 21.47 -15.92
C ASP A 203 3.63 22.12 -15.55
N ASN A 204 3.60 23.43 -15.59
CA ASN A 204 2.39 24.21 -15.59
C ASN A 204 1.90 24.32 -17.04
N GLY A 205 1.15 23.34 -17.52
CA GLY A 205 0.30 23.79 -18.60
C GLY A 205 -0.02 22.96 -19.82
N ASP A 206 0.48 21.74 -20.06
CA ASP A 206 0.03 21.04 -21.29
C ASP A 206 -0.47 19.59 -21.14
N SER A 207 -0.67 19.14 -19.92
CA SER A 207 -1.13 17.75 -19.67
C SER A 207 -2.64 17.61 -19.45
N ALA A 208 -3.43 18.63 -19.82
CA ALA A 208 -4.90 18.55 -19.71
C ALA A 208 -5.54 17.82 -20.92
N ARG A 209 -4.76 17.29 -21.86
CA ARG A 209 -5.31 16.77 -23.13
C ARG A 209 -5.09 15.31 -23.46
N ASP A 210 -4.30 14.54 -22.68
CA ASP A 210 -4.10 13.13 -23.07
C ASP A 210 -3.92 12.19 -21.85
N GLY A 211 -4.95 12.04 -21.09
CA GLY A 211 -5.12 10.99 -20.07
C GLY A 211 -6.55 11.06 -19.60
N ARG A 212 -7.36 10.02 -19.84
CA ARG A 212 -8.72 9.90 -19.28
C ARG A 212 -8.66 10.26 -17.80
N LYS A 213 -9.05 11.49 -17.44
CA LYS A 213 -9.26 11.91 -16.05
C LYS A 213 -10.21 10.89 -15.44
N ARG A 214 -9.76 10.12 -14.45
CA ARG A 214 -10.70 9.40 -13.59
C ARG A 214 -11.61 10.43 -12.96
N SER A 215 -12.89 10.34 -13.25
CA SER A 215 -13.91 11.24 -12.70
C SER A 215 -13.92 11.11 -11.18
N THR A 216 -14.00 12.25 -10.48
CA THR A 216 -14.28 12.22 -9.04
C THR A 216 -15.78 12.00 -8.81
N PHE A 217 -16.15 11.58 -7.61
CA PHE A 217 -17.56 11.48 -7.20
C PHE A 217 -18.36 12.77 -7.53
N ARG A 218 -17.74 13.94 -7.28
CA ARG A 218 -18.33 15.25 -7.58
C ARG A 218 -18.49 15.50 -9.06
N ASP A 219 -17.55 15.06 -9.88
CA ASP A 219 -17.63 15.21 -11.32
C ASP A 219 -18.82 14.42 -11.87
N LEU A 220 -19.01 13.16 -11.41
CA LEU A 220 -20.15 12.33 -11.77
C LEU A 220 -21.48 12.93 -11.31
N ILE A 221 -21.56 13.48 -10.09
CA ILE A 221 -22.76 14.15 -9.58
C ILE A 221 -23.17 15.31 -10.49
N ARG A 222 -22.22 16.13 -10.92
CA ARG A 222 -22.49 17.27 -11.82
C ARG A 222 -22.86 16.81 -13.23
N GLU A 223 -22.12 15.85 -13.77
CA GLU A 223 -22.27 15.37 -15.14
C GLU A 223 -23.61 14.65 -15.37
N TYR A 224 -24.15 14.00 -14.33
CA TYR A 224 -25.46 13.30 -14.37
C TYR A 224 -26.59 14.10 -13.72
N HIS A 225 -26.40 15.39 -13.46
CA HIS A 225 -27.41 16.31 -12.90
C HIS A 225 -28.05 15.79 -11.59
N LEU A 226 -27.24 15.16 -10.69
CA LEU A 226 -27.73 14.59 -9.44
C LEU A 226 -27.79 15.60 -8.29
N THR A 227 -27.33 16.82 -8.50
CA THR A 227 -27.30 17.88 -7.47
C THR A 227 -28.73 18.15 -6.96
N GLY A 228 -28.90 18.17 -5.65
CA GLY A 228 -30.19 18.42 -5.01
C GLY A 228 -31.20 17.25 -5.00
N ARG A 229 -30.85 16.10 -5.57
CA ARG A 229 -31.74 14.90 -5.59
C ARG A 229 -31.63 14.04 -4.33
N ALA A 230 -30.51 14.08 -3.63
CA ALA A 230 -30.28 13.28 -2.42
C ALA A 230 -31.10 13.80 -1.24
N ARG A 231 -31.74 12.87 -0.53
CA ARG A 231 -32.47 13.14 0.72
C ARG A 231 -32.06 12.12 1.78
N ARG A 232 -32.01 12.60 3.03
CA ARG A 232 -31.74 11.77 4.20
C ARG A 232 -32.91 11.86 5.15
N LEU A 233 -33.67 10.75 5.33
CA LEU A 233 -34.93 10.74 6.04
C LEU A 233 -34.90 9.69 7.16
N ALA A 234 -35.17 10.09 8.39
CA ALA A 234 -35.27 9.17 9.53
C ALA A 234 -36.69 8.62 9.69
N ILE A 235 -36.83 7.32 9.92
CA ILE A 235 -38.13 6.67 10.19
C ILE A 235 -38.50 6.91 11.66
N ARG A 236 -39.59 7.65 11.87
CA ARG A 236 -40.12 7.89 13.24
C ARG A 236 -40.77 6.63 13.81
N PRO A 237 -40.73 6.45 15.13
CA PRO A 237 -41.57 5.45 15.82
C PRO A 237 -43.04 5.64 15.46
N GLY A 238 -43.72 4.59 15.04
CA GLY A 238 -45.12 4.65 14.56
C GLY A 238 -45.28 4.81 13.06
N SER A 239 -44.20 4.94 12.27
CA SER A 239 -44.27 4.98 10.82
C SER A 239 -44.89 3.70 10.25
N PRO A 240 -45.79 3.81 9.23
CA PRO A 240 -46.39 2.66 8.57
C PRO A 240 -45.38 1.81 7.77
N MET A 241 -44.18 2.32 7.52
CA MET A 241 -43.11 1.58 6.86
C MET A 241 -42.45 0.50 7.74
N ILE A 242 -42.62 0.58 9.07
CA ILE A 242 -41.97 -0.37 9.99
C ILE A 242 -42.54 -1.77 9.79
N GLY A 243 -41.62 -2.75 9.58
CA GLY A 243 -42.00 -4.15 9.33
C GLY A 243 -42.45 -4.43 7.90
N GLN A 244 -42.58 -3.41 7.04
CA GLN A 244 -42.92 -3.61 5.63
C GLN A 244 -41.66 -3.81 4.78
N ARG A 245 -41.81 -4.54 3.67
CA ARG A 245 -40.75 -4.75 2.67
C ARG A 245 -40.71 -3.57 1.71
N LEU A 246 -39.53 -3.27 1.20
CA LEU A 246 -39.36 -2.17 0.26
C LEU A 246 -40.23 -2.31 -1.00
N ASP A 247 -40.36 -3.53 -1.55
CA ASP A 247 -41.15 -3.78 -2.77
C ASP A 247 -42.63 -3.53 -2.53
N ASP A 248 -43.16 -3.85 -1.34
CA ASP A 248 -44.58 -3.68 -1.00
C ASP A 248 -44.96 -2.19 -0.88
N LEU A 249 -43.99 -1.34 -0.49
CA LEU A 249 -44.22 0.09 -0.31
C LEU A 249 -44.32 0.88 -1.61
N LYS A 250 -43.84 0.32 -2.75
CA LYS A 250 -43.84 0.96 -4.08
C LYS A 250 -43.40 2.43 -4.06
N LEU A 251 -42.37 2.77 -3.27
CA LEU A 251 -41.93 4.15 -3.00
C LEU A 251 -41.58 4.90 -4.28
N ARG A 252 -41.04 4.17 -5.26
CA ARG A 252 -40.63 4.74 -6.55
C ARG A 252 -41.83 5.14 -7.39
N GLU A 253 -42.89 4.35 -7.40
CA GLU A 253 -44.12 4.63 -8.18
C GLU A 253 -44.95 5.74 -7.55
N ARG A 254 -45.02 5.77 -6.19
CA ARG A 254 -45.88 6.71 -5.47
C ARG A 254 -45.20 8.07 -5.24
N TYR A 255 -43.89 8.10 -5.02
CA TYR A 255 -43.17 9.31 -4.55
C TYR A 255 -41.94 9.63 -5.36
N CYS A 256 -41.66 8.95 -6.48
CA CYS A 256 -40.42 9.07 -7.27
C CYS A 256 -39.16 8.90 -6.40
N ALA A 257 -39.26 8.13 -5.29
CA ALA A 257 -38.22 7.97 -4.29
C ALA A 257 -37.49 6.63 -4.46
N ASN A 258 -36.19 6.68 -4.76
CA ASN A 258 -35.34 5.52 -4.90
C ASN A 258 -34.43 5.39 -3.66
N VAL A 259 -34.65 4.34 -2.85
CA VAL A 259 -33.84 4.11 -1.65
C VAL A 259 -32.50 3.52 -2.06
N ILE A 260 -31.40 4.26 -1.87
CA ILE A 260 -30.02 3.85 -2.18
C ILE A 260 -29.45 2.95 -1.07
N GLY A 261 -29.74 3.27 0.19
CA GLY A 261 -29.27 2.53 1.34
C GLY A 261 -30.01 2.92 2.61
N VAL A 262 -29.78 2.19 3.69
CA VAL A 262 -30.35 2.44 5.01
C VAL A 262 -29.24 2.48 6.06
N GLU A 263 -29.12 3.60 6.79
CA GLU A 263 -28.27 3.67 7.97
C GLU A 263 -29.02 3.05 9.16
N ARG A 264 -28.44 1.99 9.70
CA ARG A 264 -29.01 1.23 10.83
C ARG A 264 -28.05 1.19 12.01
N TRP A 265 -28.55 1.33 13.23
CA TRP A 265 -27.77 1.13 14.43
C TRP A 265 -27.42 -0.35 14.63
N ARG A 266 -26.12 -0.66 14.70
CA ARG A 266 -25.62 -1.98 15.14
C ARG A 266 -24.55 -1.78 16.20
N ARG A 267 -24.75 -2.32 17.42
CA ARG A 267 -23.75 -2.34 18.51
C ARG A 267 -22.97 -1.01 18.68
N PHE A 268 -23.67 0.08 18.94
CA PHE A 268 -23.08 1.42 19.16
C PHE A 268 -22.61 2.19 17.93
N ARG A 269 -22.91 1.72 16.71
CA ARG A 269 -22.48 2.37 15.48
C ARG A 269 -23.58 2.36 14.42
N ARG A 270 -23.68 3.45 13.63
CA ARG A 270 -24.49 3.48 12.41
C ARG A 270 -23.71 2.80 11.27
N VAL A 271 -24.34 1.87 10.60
CA VAL A 271 -23.78 1.14 9.45
C VAL A 271 -24.76 1.27 8.30
N ILE A 272 -24.27 1.55 7.09
CA ILE A 272 -25.10 1.54 5.89
C ILE A 272 -25.34 0.09 5.49
N VAL A 273 -26.59 -0.29 5.42
CA VAL A 273 -27.04 -1.60 4.98
C VAL A 273 -27.57 -1.48 3.56
N ASN A 274 -27.09 -2.34 2.67
CA ASN A 274 -27.65 -2.46 1.34
C ASN A 274 -29.12 -2.91 1.44
N VAL A 275 -29.96 -2.26 0.66
CA VAL A 275 -31.39 -2.51 0.63
C VAL A 275 -31.73 -3.20 -0.69
N ASN A 276 -32.36 -4.37 -0.59
CA ASN A 276 -32.98 -5.08 -1.70
C ASN A 276 -34.50 -5.08 -1.53
N GLY A 277 -35.25 -5.56 -2.51
CA GLY A 277 -36.71 -5.56 -2.47
C GLY A 277 -37.35 -6.22 -1.25
N VAL A 278 -36.66 -7.22 -0.68
CA VAL A 278 -37.12 -8.01 0.48
C VAL A 278 -36.70 -7.37 1.83
N SER A 279 -35.97 -6.24 1.80
CA SER A 279 -35.49 -5.60 3.03
C SER A 279 -36.62 -4.96 3.81
N GLU A 280 -36.71 -5.27 5.12
CA GLU A 280 -37.66 -4.72 6.05
C GLU A 280 -37.07 -3.49 6.77
N PHE A 281 -37.90 -2.46 6.93
CA PHE A 281 -37.56 -1.24 7.65
C PHE A 281 -37.81 -1.36 9.14
N ARG A 282 -36.97 -0.66 9.94
CA ARG A 282 -37.06 -0.64 11.39
C ARG A 282 -37.21 0.80 11.91
N ALA A 283 -37.77 0.94 13.08
CA ALA A 283 -37.81 2.24 13.77
C ALA A 283 -36.39 2.79 13.93
N ARG A 284 -36.21 4.09 13.70
CA ARG A 284 -34.92 4.82 13.76
C ARG A 284 -33.92 4.47 12.64
N ASP A 285 -34.32 3.68 11.64
CA ASP A 285 -33.53 3.57 10.41
C ASP A 285 -33.51 4.94 9.71
N VAL A 286 -32.39 5.28 9.07
CA VAL A 286 -32.26 6.51 8.28
C VAL A 286 -32.12 6.11 6.83
N LEU A 287 -33.05 6.54 6.00
CA LEU A 287 -33.11 6.26 4.57
C LEU A 287 -32.21 7.23 3.80
N LEU A 288 -31.37 6.70 2.93
CA LEU A 288 -30.62 7.45 1.93
C LEU A 288 -31.41 7.32 0.61
N ILE A 289 -32.00 8.41 0.15
CA ILE A 289 -32.95 8.40 -0.97
C ILE A 289 -32.46 9.31 -2.08
N ASP A 290 -32.51 8.82 -3.32
CA ASP A 290 -32.45 9.61 -4.54
C ASP A 290 -33.88 9.95 -4.98
N MET A 291 -34.21 11.22 -5.07
CA MET A 291 -35.56 11.70 -5.32
C MET A 291 -35.54 12.76 -6.43
N SER A 292 -36.26 12.49 -7.51
CA SER A 292 -36.42 13.44 -8.63
C SER A 292 -37.67 14.33 -8.48
N ALA A 293 -38.39 14.20 -7.36
CA ALA A 293 -39.66 14.86 -7.11
C ALA A 293 -39.47 16.30 -6.57
N SER A 294 -40.53 17.10 -6.69
CA SER A 294 -40.58 18.47 -6.16
C SER A 294 -40.57 18.50 -4.62
N ASP A 295 -40.31 19.67 -4.02
CA ASP A 295 -40.36 19.84 -2.56
C ASP A 295 -41.78 19.64 -1.97
N VAL A 296 -42.82 19.78 -2.80
CA VAL A 296 -44.21 19.50 -2.42
C VAL A 296 -44.43 18.01 -2.21
N ASP A 297 -43.92 17.21 -3.15
CA ASP A 297 -44.00 15.73 -3.08
C ASP A 297 -43.18 15.19 -1.91
N LEU A 298 -42.06 15.83 -1.56
CA LEU A 298 -41.25 15.47 -0.39
C LEU A 298 -42.01 15.68 0.91
N ARG A 299 -42.75 16.78 1.05
CA ARG A 299 -43.58 17.05 2.25
C ARG A 299 -44.71 16.06 2.40
N GLN A 300 -45.38 15.70 1.31
CA GLN A 300 -46.41 14.69 1.31
C GLN A 300 -45.83 13.32 1.70
N PHE A 301 -44.73 12.91 1.11
CA PHE A 301 -44.05 11.65 1.45
C PHE A 301 -43.65 11.60 2.94
N CYS A 302 -43.04 12.67 3.45
CA CYS A 302 -42.67 12.74 4.87
C CYS A 302 -43.88 12.69 5.80
N GLY A 303 -44.98 13.32 5.42
CA GLY A 303 -46.22 13.34 6.21
C GLY A 303 -46.90 11.97 6.23
N GLU A 304 -47.13 11.35 5.07
CA GLU A 304 -47.83 10.06 4.95
C GLU A 304 -47.03 8.91 5.58
N GLN A 305 -45.69 8.93 5.46
CA GLN A 305 -44.83 7.86 5.96
C GLN A 305 -44.19 8.16 7.33
N MET A 306 -44.56 9.26 7.99
CA MET A 306 -44.00 9.72 9.27
C MET A 306 -42.47 9.74 9.26
N LEU A 307 -41.87 10.40 8.26
CA LEU A 307 -40.43 10.55 8.10
C LEU A 307 -39.97 11.93 8.56
N GLU A 308 -38.75 11.99 9.08
CA GLU A 308 -38.13 13.23 9.53
C GLU A 308 -36.92 13.56 8.66
N PRO A 309 -36.92 14.73 7.94
CA PRO A 309 -35.78 15.16 7.17
C PRO A 309 -34.56 15.42 8.07
N MET A 310 -33.41 14.85 7.68
CA MET A 310 -32.14 15.05 8.36
C MET A 310 -31.17 15.87 7.48
N VAL A 311 -30.25 16.56 8.15
CA VAL A 311 -29.21 17.33 7.46
C VAL A 311 -28.32 16.37 6.63
N LEU A 312 -28.20 16.67 5.34
CA LEU A 312 -27.26 16.01 4.45
C LEU A 312 -25.92 16.76 4.54
N ARG A 313 -24.82 16.05 4.84
CA ARG A 313 -23.47 16.60 4.81
C ARG A 313 -22.84 16.25 3.47
N GLY A 314 -22.62 17.26 2.62
CA GLY A 314 -22.06 17.06 1.26
C GLY A 314 -23.12 16.90 0.15
N GLU A 315 -22.68 16.88 -1.10
CA GLU A 315 -23.52 16.67 -2.27
C GLU A 315 -23.70 15.18 -2.52
N TYR A 316 -24.92 14.71 -2.76
CA TYR A 316 -25.30 13.36 -3.20
C TYR A 316 -24.53 12.23 -2.52
N PHE A 317 -24.53 12.19 -1.17
CA PHE A 317 -23.86 11.19 -0.35
C PHE A 317 -22.33 11.11 -0.54
N ALA A 318 -21.68 12.15 -1.07
CA ALA A 318 -20.22 12.16 -1.25
C ALA A 318 -19.43 12.05 0.06
N ASP A 319 -20.02 12.47 1.19
CA ASP A 319 -19.48 12.27 2.54
C ASP A 319 -19.53 10.78 3.01
N GLN A 320 -20.29 9.95 2.30
CA GLN A 320 -20.43 8.51 2.54
C GLN A 320 -19.81 7.66 1.43
N ALA A 321 -18.94 8.24 0.60
CA ALA A 321 -18.27 7.58 -0.52
C ALA A 321 -17.46 6.33 -0.10
N LEU A 322 -17.08 6.23 1.18
CA LEU A 322 -16.43 5.04 1.74
C LEU A 322 -17.37 3.82 1.87
N ASP A 323 -18.68 4.06 2.06
CA ASP A 323 -19.69 3.01 2.25
C ASP A 323 -20.58 2.82 1.03
N VAL A 324 -20.82 3.90 0.25
CA VAL A 324 -21.66 3.91 -0.95
C VAL A 324 -20.79 4.26 -2.16
N GLY A 325 -20.60 3.30 -3.05
CA GLY A 325 -19.83 3.46 -4.29
C GLY A 325 -20.68 3.95 -5.45
N MET A 326 -20.02 4.54 -6.44
CA MET A 326 -20.59 4.97 -7.72
C MET A 326 -19.65 4.56 -8.86
N ALA A 327 -20.19 4.06 -9.98
CA ALA A 327 -19.38 3.70 -11.14
C ALA A 327 -20.17 3.85 -12.45
N GLU A 328 -19.45 4.18 -13.53
CA GLU A 328 -20.00 4.15 -14.89
C GLU A 328 -19.81 2.78 -15.51
N VAL A 329 -20.89 2.20 -16.03
CA VAL A 329 -20.88 0.92 -16.74
C VAL A 329 -21.50 1.08 -18.12
N ALA A 330 -20.83 0.53 -19.14
CA ALA A 330 -21.36 0.47 -20.50
C ALA A 330 -21.87 -0.93 -20.82
N LEU A 331 -22.92 -0.99 -21.63
CA LEU A 331 -23.44 -2.23 -22.20
C LEU A 331 -22.51 -2.73 -23.31
N ILE A 332 -22.22 -4.02 -23.32
CA ILE A 332 -21.49 -4.65 -24.43
C ILE A 332 -22.44 -5.03 -25.57
N PRO A 333 -21.95 -5.18 -26.81
CA PRO A 333 -22.80 -5.49 -27.97
C PRO A 333 -23.63 -6.74 -27.85
N ASP A 334 -23.13 -7.77 -27.16
CA ASP A 334 -23.81 -9.06 -26.97
C ASP A 334 -24.65 -9.14 -25.69
N SER A 335 -24.93 -8.02 -25.02
CA SER A 335 -25.70 -8.01 -23.78
C SER A 335 -27.18 -8.34 -24.02
N GLU A 336 -27.68 -9.30 -23.27
CA GLU A 336 -29.13 -9.68 -23.28
C GLU A 336 -30.06 -8.57 -22.75
N MET A 337 -29.50 -7.46 -22.29
CA MET A 337 -30.23 -6.34 -21.67
C MET A 337 -30.61 -5.25 -22.67
N ILE A 338 -30.04 -5.28 -23.87
CA ILE A 338 -30.36 -4.32 -24.92
C ILE A 338 -31.81 -4.50 -25.31
N GLY A 339 -32.57 -3.39 -25.43
CA GLY A 339 -33.99 -3.36 -25.74
C GLY A 339 -34.92 -3.56 -24.55
N LYS A 340 -34.40 -3.91 -23.35
CA LYS A 340 -35.18 -4.06 -22.12
C LYS A 340 -35.05 -2.83 -21.23
N THR A 341 -36.07 -2.56 -20.43
CA THR A 341 -36.01 -1.51 -19.41
C THR A 341 -35.25 -1.98 -18.14
N VAL A 342 -34.71 -1.03 -17.36
CA VAL A 342 -34.06 -1.34 -16.08
C VAL A 342 -35.00 -2.09 -15.13
N ARG A 343 -36.33 -1.84 -15.24
CA ARG A 343 -37.37 -2.49 -14.45
C ARG A 343 -37.56 -3.95 -14.86
N GLU A 344 -37.65 -4.25 -16.15
CA GLU A 344 -37.77 -5.61 -16.68
C GLU A 344 -36.57 -6.50 -16.35
N ILE A 345 -35.37 -5.90 -16.34
CA ILE A 345 -34.11 -6.57 -15.97
C ILE A 345 -34.09 -6.91 -14.47
N ALA A 346 -34.91 -6.25 -13.65
CA ALA A 346 -34.87 -6.29 -12.19
C ALA A 346 -33.42 -6.01 -11.67
N PHE A 347 -32.77 -4.98 -12.23
CA PHE A 347 -31.34 -4.72 -12.08
C PHE A 347 -30.89 -4.69 -10.61
N ARG A 348 -31.67 -4.04 -9.74
CA ARG A 348 -31.41 -3.97 -8.30
C ARG A 348 -31.41 -5.34 -7.64
N THR A 349 -32.39 -6.18 -7.96
CA THR A 349 -32.53 -7.52 -7.37
C THR A 349 -31.43 -8.45 -7.86
N ARG A 350 -31.05 -8.35 -9.15
CA ARG A 350 -30.05 -9.20 -9.79
C ARG A 350 -28.60 -8.83 -9.40
N PHE A 351 -28.29 -7.53 -9.27
CA PHE A 351 -26.93 -7.05 -9.08
C PHE A 351 -26.69 -6.36 -7.71
N GLY A 352 -27.74 -6.06 -6.96
CA GLY A 352 -27.63 -5.35 -5.67
C GLY A 352 -27.21 -3.88 -5.81
N LEU A 353 -27.37 -3.31 -7.01
CA LEU A 353 -26.96 -1.93 -7.35
C LEU A 353 -28.17 -1.15 -7.90
N ASN A 354 -28.17 0.17 -7.70
CA ASN A 354 -29.18 1.07 -8.23
C ASN A 354 -28.65 1.83 -9.43
N ILE A 355 -29.44 1.95 -10.51
CA ILE A 355 -29.15 2.87 -11.61
C ILE A 355 -29.77 4.21 -11.25
N VAL A 356 -28.97 5.27 -11.19
CA VAL A 356 -29.36 6.63 -10.80
C VAL A 356 -29.26 7.64 -11.93
N GLY A 357 -28.58 7.28 -13.03
CA GLY A 357 -28.42 8.10 -14.22
C GLY A 357 -28.04 7.26 -15.43
N MET A 358 -28.26 7.82 -16.62
CA MET A 358 -27.87 7.23 -17.90
C MET A 358 -27.39 8.33 -18.83
N LYS A 359 -26.35 8.04 -19.61
CA LYS A 359 -25.92 8.84 -20.76
C LYS A 359 -26.21 8.10 -22.05
N ARG A 360 -26.77 8.80 -23.01
CA ARG A 360 -26.96 8.34 -24.38
C ARG A 360 -26.33 9.36 -25.32
N ASP A 361 -25.52 8.91 -26.27
CA ASP A 361 -24.74 9.77 -27.19
C ASP A 361 -23.90 10.82 -26.46
N GLY A 362 -23.34 10.45 -25.30
CA GLY A 362 -22.47 11.30 -24.50
C GLY A 362 -23.19 12.38 -23.67
N LYS A 363 -24.52 12.44 -23.70
CA LYS A 363 -25.33 13.40 -22.92
C LYS A 363 -26.10 12.69 -21.81
N ALA A 364 -26.10 13.28 -20.61
CA ALA A 364 -26.90 12.78 -19.51
C ALA A 364 -28.40 12.94 -19.83
N MET A 365 -29.18 11.91 -19.55
CA MET A 365 -30.64 11.95 -19.70
C MET A 365 -31.27 12.51 -18.43
N ASP A 366 -32.17 13.47 -18.59
CA ASP A 366 -32.96 14.03 -17.50
C ASP A 366 -34.20 13.14 -17.25
N GLY A 367 -34.59 12.96 -16.00
CA GLY A 367 -35.81 12.24 -15.62
C GLY A 367 -35.57 10.80 -15.15
N SER A 368 -36.64 9.97 -15.22
CA SER A 368 -36.59 8.58 -14.77
C SER A 368 -35.99 7.67 -15.82
N VAL A 369 -34.79 7.19 -15.59
CA VAL A 369 -34.04 6.27 -16.49
C VAL A 369 -34.55 4.83 -16.45
N VAL A 370 -35.48 4.52 -15.55
CA VAL A 370 -35.86 3.12 -15.20
C VAL A 370 -36.80 2.51 -16.20
N ASP A 371 -37.61 3.32 -16.84
CA ASP A 371 -38.64 2.89 -17.80
C ASP A 371 -38.14 3.06 -19.25
N GLU A 372 -36.89 3.56 -19.45
CA GLU A 372 -36.29 3.70 -20.76
C GLU A 372 -35.68 2.38 -21.24
N PRO A 373 -35.94 1.93 -22.48
CA PRO A 373 -35.29 0.78 -23.09
C PRO A 373 -33.77 1.06 -23.26
N LEU A 374 -32.95 0.14 -22.78
CA LEU A 374 -31.49 0.24 -22.88
C LEU A 374 -31.03 0.04 -24.32
N GLN A 375 -30.13 0.88 -24.82
CA GLN A 375 -29.57 0.82 -26.16
C GLN A 375 -28.06 0.54 -26.12
N LEU A 376 -27.53 0.02 -27.21
CA LEU A 376 -26.10 -0.13 -27.38
C LEU A 376 -25.42 1.24 -27.34
N GLY A 377 -24.38 1.36 -26.51
CA GLY A 377 -23.67 2.64 -26.31
C GLY A 377 -24.16 3.46 -25.11
N ASP A 378 -25.27 3.05 -24.47
CA ASP A 378 -25.70 3.67 -23.22
C ASP A 378 -24.67 3.41 -22.11
N ILE A 379 -24.38 4.48 -21.35
CA ILE A 379 -23.53 4.44 -20.16
C ILE A 379 -24.44 4.64 -18.95
N LEU A 380 -24.47 3.65 -18.08
CA LEU A 380 -25.30 3.65 -16.88
C LEU A 380 -24.46 4.09 -15.67
N LEU A 381 -24.99 4.99 -14.86
CA LEU A 381 -24.41 5.33 -13.57
C LEU A 381 -25.04 4.47 -12.49
N VAL A 382 -24.24 3.56 -11.94
CA VAL A 382 -24.67 2.64 -10.88
C VAL A 382 -24.19 3.10 -9.52
N VAL A 383 -25.04 2.96 -8.49
CA VAL A 383 -24.75 3.32 -7.09
C VAL A 383 -25.11 2.15 -6.17
N GLY A 384 -24.21 1.87 -5.22
CA GLY A 384 -24.40 0.84 -4.20
C GLY A 384 -23.11 0.50 -3.48
N ASN A 385 -23.06 -0.67 -2.84
CA ASN A 385 -21.85 -1.09 -2.11
C ASN A 385 -20.69 -1.41 -3.07
N TRP A 386 -19.49 -0.97 -2.73
CA TRP A 386 -18.26 -1.20 -3.51
C TRP A 386 -18.02 -2.67 -3.86
N ARG A 387 -18.38 -3.57 -2.95
CA ARG A 387 -18.26 -5.02 -3.19
C ARG A 387 -19.13 -5.48 -4.36
N GLN A 388 -20.35 -4.93 -4.51
CA GLN A 388 -21.24 -5.27 -5.61
C GLN A 388 -20.74 -4.69 -6.94
N ILE A 389 -20.20 -3.46 -6.91
CA ILE A 389 -19.56 -2.84 -8.08
C ILE A 389 -18.35 -3.67 -8.54
N ALA A 390 -17.52 -4.13 -7.61
CA ALA A 390 -16.39 -5.01 -7.93
C ALA A 390 -16.81 -6.39 -8.47
N LEU A 391 -17.94 -6.93 -8.00
CA LEU A 391 -18.51 -8.16 -8.53
C LEU A 391 -19.10 -7.97 -9.93
N LEU A 392 -19.72 -6.81 -10.21
CA LEU A 392 -20.20 -6.45 -11.54
C LEU A 392 -19.05 -6.39 -12.54
N ALA A 393 -17.92 -5.77 -12.17
CA ALA A 393 -16.70 -5.70 -12.99
C ALA A 393 -16.13 -7.08 -13.36
N LYS A 394 -16.28 -8.09 -12.49
CA LYS A 394 -15.84 -9.47 -12.74
C LYS A 394 -16.79 -10.30 -13.61
N ARG A 395 -18.05 -9.89 -13.70
CA ARG A 395 -19.09 -10.57 -14.49
C ARG A 395 -19.17 -10.06 -15.94
N GLY A 396 -18.05 -9.85 -16.61
CA GLY A 396 -17.87 -9.22 -17.92
C GLY A 396 -18.68 -9.75 -19.12
N ARG A 397 -19.84 -10.40 -18.92
CA ARG A 397 -20.71 -10.88 -20.00
C ARG A 397 -21.72 -9.84 -20.49
N ASP A 398 -22.12 -8.88 -19.66
CA ASP A 398 -23.17 -7.93 -19.98
C ASP A 398 -22.70 -6.46 -19.91
N PHE A 399 -21.65 -6.20 -19.10
CA PHE A 399 -21.18 -4.84 -18.80
C PHE A 399 -19.66 -4.73 -18.79
N VAL A 400 -19.17 -3.57 -19.21
CA VAL A 400 -17.80 -3.12 -18.97
C VAL A 400 -17.85 -1.92 -18.05
N VAL A 401 -17.11 -1.99 -16.94
CA VAL A 401 -16.94 -0.83 -16.04
C VAL A 401 -15.95 0.12 -16.69
N LEU A 402 -16.43 1.32 -17.06
CA LEU A 402 -15.66 2.33 -17.79
C LEU A 402 -14.81 3.17 -16.85
N ASN A 403 -15.46 3.72 -15.81
CA ASN A 403 -14.84 4.62 -14.85
C ASN A 403 -15.23 4.19 -13.44
N MET A 404 -14.21 3.95 -12.62
CA MET A 404 -14.36 3.92 -11.16
C MET A 404 -13.80 5.23 -10.63
N PRO A 405 -14.55 5.97 -9.80
CA PRO A 405 -14.06 7.20 -9.18
C PRO A 405 -12.79 6.94 -8.37
N VAL A 406 -12.01 7.98 -8.16
CA VAL A 406 -10.74 7.91 -7.40
C VAL A 406 -10.97 7.36 -5.99
N GLU A 407 -12.18 7.60 -5.43
CA GLU A 407 -12.61 7.15 -4.11
C GLU A 407 -12.73 5.63 -3.95
N VAL A 408 -12.68 4.85 -5.04
CA VAL A 408 -12.63 3.37 -4.98
C VAL A 408 -11.39 2.88 -4.27
N ASP A 409 -10.26 3.52 -4.53
CA ASP A 409 -8.97 3.16 -3.93
C ASP A 409 -8.95 3.46 -2.42
N ASP A 410 -9.86 4.34 -1.95
CA ASP A 410 -10.04 4.72 -0.55
C ASP A 410 -11.01 3.80 0.22
N ALA A 411 -11.79 2.97 -0.46
CA ALA A 411 -12.79 2.09 0.14
C ALA A 411 -12.15 0.83 0.75
N SER A 412 -11.79 0.92 2.02
CA SER A 412 -11.16 -0.16 2.78
C SER A 412 -12.18 -1.23 3.23
N PRO A 413 -11.90 -2.54 3.01
CA PRO A 413 -12.85 -3.62 3.30
C PRO A 413 -13.24 -3.77 4.78
N ALA A 414 -12.43 -3.27 5.72
CA ALA A 414 -12.60 -3.45 7.17
C ALA A 414 -12.47 -2.14 7.96
N HIS A 415 -12.92 -1.03 7.40
CA HIS A 415 -12.78 0.33 7.95
C HIS A 415 -13.23 0.49 9.42
N SER A 416 -14.19 -0.33 9.88
CA SER A 416 -14.69 -0.31 11.25
C SER A 416 -13.69 -0.87 12.27
N GLN A 417 -12.66 -1.60 11.84
CA GLN A 417 -11.72 -2.32 12.69
C GLN A 417 -10.38 -1.59 12.88
N ALA A 418 -10.23 -0.38 12.34
CA ALA A 418 -9.00 0.40 12.47
C ALA A 418 -8.46 0.52 13.92
N PRO A 419 -9.30 0.79 14.96
CA PRO A 419 -8.80 0.83 16.33
C PRO A 419 -8.22 -0.50 16.81
N HIS A 420 -8.84 -1.62 16.39
CA HIS A 420 -8.37 -2.96 16.75
C HIS A 420 -7.05 -3.30 16.05
N ALA A 421 -6.88 -2.88 14.78
CA ALA A 421 -5.63 -3.06 14.05
C ALA A 421 -4.49 -2.27 14.69
N ILE A 422 -4.75 -1.02 15.10
CA ILE A 422 -3.78 -0.20 15.83
C ILE A 422 -3.45 -0.85 17.18
N PHE A 423 -4.44 -1.33 17.91
CA PHE A 423 -4.22 -2.05 19.17
C PHE A 423 -3.31 -3.28 18.97
N CYS A 424 -3.57 -4.11 17.96
CA CYS A 424 -2.74 -5.28 17.65
C CYS A 424 -1.29 -4.88 17.33
N LEU A 425 -1.11 -3.78 16.56
CA LEU A 425 0.22 -3.25 16.26
C LEU A 425 0.96 -2.78 17.51
N VAL A 426 0.30 -1.96 18.34
CA VAL A 426 0.89 -1.44 19.59
C VAL A 426 1.23 -2.59 20.53
N LEU A 427 0.36 -3.58 20.67
CA LEU A 427 0.61 -4.77 21.48
C LEU A 427 1.83 -5.55 20.96
N MET A 428 1.94 -5.77 19.64
CA MET A 428 3.09 -6.43 19.04
C MET A 428 4.41 -5.70 19.40
N VAL A 429 4.43 -4.39 19.20
CA VAL A 429 5.62 -3.57 19.53
C VAL A 429 5.93 -3.65 21.02
N ALA A 430 4.92 -3.55 21.89
CA ALA A 430 5.10 -3.67 23.33
C ALA A 430 5.70 -5.03 23.72
N LEU A 431 5.20 -6.13 23.14
CA LEU A 431 5.73 -7.47 23.39
C LEU A 431 7.17 -7.62 22.90
N MET A 432 7.52 -7.03 21.74
CA MET A 432 8.88 -7.05 21.19
C MET A 432 9.88 -6.24 22.03
N LEU A 433 9.39 -5.29 22.82
CA LEU A 433 10.24 -4.46 23.69
C LEU A 433 10.53 -5.09 25.07
N THR A 434 9.79 -6.13 25.46
CA THR A 434 9.97 -6.77 26.76
C THR A 434 11.16 -7.73 26.81
N ASP A 435 11.73 -8.10 25.66
CA ASP A 435 12.77 -9.12 25.47
C ASP A 435 12.44 -10.51 26.05
N GLU A 436 11.28 -10.67 26.68
CA GLU A 436 10.81 -11.94 27.25
C GLU A 436 10.19 -12.86 26.19
N ILE A 437 9.59 -12.27 25.15
CA ILE A 437 8.91 -12.99 24.08
C ILE A 437 9.70 -12.84 22.77
N PRO A 438 10.11 -13.95 22.13
CA PRO A 438 10.78 -13.88 20.84
C PRO A 438 9.96 -13.11 19.80
N ASN A 439 10.60 -12.21 19.05
CA ASN A 439 9.95 -11.35 18.06
C ASN A 439 9.00 -12.08 17.08
N PRO A 440 9.33 -13.27 16.54
CA PRO A 440 8.40 -14.02 15.69
C PRO A 440 7.11 -14.41 16.40
N ILE A 441 7.19 -14.78 17.69
CA ILE A 441 6.01 -15.16 18.49
C ILE A 441 5.12 -13.93 18.74
N ALA A 442 5.71 -12.78 19.09
CA ALA A 442 4.97 -11.52 19.24
C ALA A 442 4.20 -11.14 17.96
N ALA A 443 4.84 -11.29 16.79
CA ALA A 443 4.21 -11.03 15.50
C ALA A 443 3.07 -12.04 15.19
N ILE A 444 3.25 -13.33 15.48
CA ILE A 444 2.20 -14.36 15.31
C ILE A 444 0.99 -14.05 16.21
N ILE A 445 1.21 -13.67 17.47
CA ILE A 445 0.13 -13.27 18.39
C ILE A 445 -0.67 -12.12 17.79
N ALA A 446 0.02 -11.08 17.28
CA ALA A 446 -0.65 -9.95 16.64
C ALA A 446 -1.45 -10.37 15.39
N CYS A 447 -0.93 -11.26 14.54
CA CYS A 447 -1.64 -11.80 13.38
C CYS A 447 -2.92 -12.53 13.80
N LEU A 448 -2.85 -13.39 14.81
CA LEU A 448 -4.00 -14.14 15.33
C LEU A 448 -5.07 -13.21 15.90
N LEU A 449 -4.66 -12.16 16.64
CA LEU A 449 -5.58 -11.14 17.14
C LEU A 449 -6.21 -10.32 16.01
N MET A 450 -5.47 -9.95 14.97
CA MET A 450 -6.04 -9.30 13.77
C MET A 450 -7.08 -10.19 13.08
N GLY A 451 -6.85 -11.49 13.01
CA GLY A 451 -7.84 -12.45 12.53
C GLY A 451 -9.09 -12.49 13.42
N LYS A 452 -8.91 -12.59 14.75
CA LYS A 452 -10.01 -12.60 15.75
C LYS A 452 -10.85 -11.32 15.67
N PHE A 453 -10.23 -10.18 15.52
CA PHE A 453 -10.92 -8.88 15.39
C PHE A 453 -11.43 -8.61 13.97
N ARG A 454 -11.29 -9.54 13.04
CA ARG A 454 -11.74 -9.42 11.64
C ARG A 454 -11.10 -8.25 10.89
N CYS A 455 -9.91 -7.83 11.29
CA CYS A 455 -9.10 -6.87 10.54
C CYS A 455 -8.63 -7.50 9.22
N ILE A 456 -8.35 -8.81 9.24
CA ILE A 456 -7.96 -9.62 8.10
C ILE A 456 -8.63 -11.00 8.20
N ASN A 457 -8.96 -11.62 7.08
CA ASN A 457 -9.41 -13.00 7.03
C ASN A 457 -8.27 -13.95 6.61
N ALA A 458 -8.43 -15.26 6.84
CA ALA A 458 -7.39 -16.25 6.56
C ALA A 458 -6.93 -16.23 5.09
N GLU A 459 -7.87 -16.18 4.13
CA GLU A 459 -7.55 -16.14 2.71
C GLU A 459 -6.72 -14.90 2.34
N SER A 460 -7.11 -13.74 2.90
CA SER A 460 -6.36 -12.50 2.69
C SER A 460 -4.99 -12.52 3.37
N ALA A 461 -4.87 -13.14 4.55
CA ALA A 461 -3.60 -13.27 5.25
C ALA A 461 -2.58 -14.06 4.40
N TYR A 462 -3.00 -15.20 3.81
CA TYR A 462 -2.14 -15.97 2.91
C TYR A 462 -1.77 -15.19 1.64
N LYS A 463 -2.70 -14.39 1.08
CA LYS A 463 -2.44 -13.54 -0.09
C LYS A 463 -1.55 -12.34 0.21
N ALA A 464 -1.55 -11.86 1.45
CA ALA A 464 -0.71 -10.76 1.90
C ALA A 464 0.77 -11.12 1.95
N ILE A 465 1.10 -12.41 2.17
CA ILE A 465 2.48 -12.87 2.20
C ILE A 465 3.10 -12.75 0.80
N HIS A 466 4.16 -11.95 0.70
CA HIS A 466 4.90 -11.82 -0.55
C HIS A 466 5.88 -12.99 -0.73
N TRP A 467 5.35 -14.14 -1.16
CA TRP A 467 6.10 -15.37 -1.35
C TRP A 467 7.39 -15.24 -2.15
N PRO A 468 7.44 -14.43 -3.25
CA PRO A 468 8.69 -14.22 -3.97
C PRO A 468 9.81 -13.67 -3.09
N SER A 469 9.52 -12.76 -2.16
CA SER A 469 10.52 -12.25 -1.21
C SER A 469 10.97 -13.31 -0.21
N ILE A 470 10.04 -14.12 0.30
CA ILE A 470 10.37 -15.21 1.23
C ILE A 470 11.32 -16.22 0.56
N ILE A 471 10.96 -16.69 -0.63
CA ILE A 471 11.77 -17.68 -1.38
C ILE A 471 13.12 -17.07 -1.76
N LEU A 472 13.18 -15.80 -2.16
CA LEU A 472 14.43 -15.10 -2.45
C LEU A 472 15.35 -15.07 -1.22
N ILE A 473 14.82 -14.72 -0.04
CA ILE A 473 15.60 -14.67 1.21
C ILE A 473 16.19 -16.04 1.50
N VAL A 474 15.38 -17.08 1.47
CA VAL A 474 15.83 -18.47 1.75
C VAL A 474 16.91 -18.91 0.76
N GLY A 475 16.72 -18.69 -0.54
CA GLY A 475 17.70 -19.07 -1.56
C GLY A 475 19.01 -18.30 -1.43
N MET A 476 18.94 -17.01 -1.08
CA MET A 476 20.13 -16.19 -0.88
C MET A 476 20.87 -16.54 0.42
N MET A 477 20.17 -17.00 1.47
CA MET A 477 20.79 -17.55 2.69
C MET A 477 21.61 -18.80 2.37
N SER A 478 21.09 -19.69 1.50
CA SER A 478 21.85 -20.84 1.02
C SER A 478 23.09 -20.40 0.23
N PHE A 479 22.98 -19.32 -0.53
CA PHE A 479 24.10 -18.73 -1.26
C PHE A 479 25.19 -18.20 -0.32
N ALA A 480 24.79 -17.45 0.73
CA ALA A 480 25.70 -16.92 1.73
C ALA A 480 26.47 -18.06 2.43
N LEU A 481 25.76 -19.15 2.79
CA LEU A 481 26.38 -20.34 3.40
C LEU A 481 27.36 -21.03 2.45
N ALA A 482 27.03 -21.19 1.17
CA ALA A 482 27.93 -21.76 0.18
C ALA A 482 29.20 -20.88 0.01
N LEU A 483 29.04 -19.56 -0.06
CA LEU A 483 30.17 -18.63 -0.16
C LEU A 483 31.08 -18.69 1.05
N GLN A 484 30.50 -18.81 2.25
CA GLN A 484 31.25 -18.94 3.51
C GLN A 484 32.05 -20.27 3.55
N LYS A 485 31.40 -21.40 3.22
CA LYS A 485 32.05 -22.72 3.21
C LYS A 485 33.21 -22.84 2.22
N THR A 486 33.10 -22.20 1.06
CA THR A 486 34.12 -22.29 0.00
C THR A 486 35.22 -21.25 0.11
N GLY A 487 35.20 -20.37 1.14
CA GLY A 487 36.20 -19.30 1.34
C GLY A 487 35.99 -18.09 0.43
N GLY A 488 34.81 -17.98 -0.20
CA GLY A 488 34.50 -16.85 -1.07
C GLY A 488 34.38 -15.53 -0.32
N VAL A 489 33.88 -15.59 0.93
CA VAL A 489 33.81 -14.41 1.81
C VAL A 489 35.21 -13.86 2.09
N ASP A 490 36.18 -14.74 2.41
CA ASP A 490 37.56 -14.33 2.70
C ASP A 490 38.24 -13.67 1.49
N LEU A 491 37.93 -14.15 0.28
CA LEU A 491 38.46 -13.55 -0.95
C LEU A 491 37.94 -12.13 -1.16
N VAL A 492 36.63 -11.91 -0.97
CA VAL A 492 36.02 -10.58 -1.08
C VAL A 492 36.55 -9.64 0.01
N VAL A 493 36.69 -10.14 1.25
CA VAL A 493 37.24 -9.36 2.38
C VAL A 493 38.68 -8.96 2.11
N LYS A 494 39.54 -9.87 1.59
CA LYS A 494 40.91 -9.51 1.20
C LYS A 494 40.93 -8.42 0.13
N GLY A 495 40.12 -8.55 -0.92
CA GLY A 495 40.00 -7.50 -1.93
C GLY A 495 39.54 -6.15 -1.37
N LEU A 496 38.60 -6.16 -0.41
CA LEU A 496 38.19 -4.95 0.31
C LEU A 496 39.30 -4.36 1.16
N MET A 497 40.06 -5.20 1.87
CA MET A 497 41.22 -4.76 2.69
C MET A 497 42.34 -4.19 1.81
N ASP A 498 42.58 -4.76 0.64
CA ASP A 498 43.55 -4.24 -0.32
C ASP A 498 43.14 -2.86 -0.86
N VAL A 499 41.86 -2.64 -1.12
CA VAL A 499 41.32 -1.35 -1.57
C VAL A 499 41.29 -0.33 -0.42
N ALA A 500 40.94 -0.76 0.78
CA ALA A 500 40.92 0.10 1.96
C ALA A 500 42.33 0.47 2.49
N GLY A 501 43.39 -0.16 1.95
CA GLY A 501 44.79 0.21 2.24
C GLY A 501 45.22 0.14 3.71
N GLY A 502 44.45 -0.51 4.58
CA GLY A 502 44.71 -0.57 6.01
C GLY A 502 44.39 0.74 6.78
N GLU A 503 43.76 1.72 6.16
CA GLU A 503 43.51 3.07 6.71
C GLU A 503 42.42 3.18 7.79
N GLY A 504 41.98 2.05 8.34
CA GLY A 504 41.10 2.04 9.51
C GLY A 504 39.63 1.73 9.23
N PRO A 505 38.82 1.49 10.29
CA PRO A 505 37.46 0.96 10.17
C PRO A 505 36.47 1.91 9.51
N TYR A 506 36.66 3.22 9.59
CA TYR A 506 35.76 4.20 8.95
C TYR A 506 35.75 4.09 7.41
N LEU A 507 36.96 3.95 6.81
CA LEU A 507 37.06 3.79 5.37
C LEU A 507 36.42 2.47 4.93
N MET A 508 36.59 1.40 5.70
CA MET A 508 35.96 0.10 5.44
C MET A 508 34.42 0.20 5.47
N LEU A 509 33.84 0.93 6.44
CA LEU A 509 32.39 1.19 6.46
C LEU A 509 31.93 1.94 5.20
N GLY A 510 32.70 2.92 4.74
CA GLY A 510 32.44 3.65 3.51
C GLY A 510 32.48 2.74 2.28
N CYS A 511 33.49 1.88 2.16
CA CYS A 511 33.61 0.91 1.09
C CYS A 511 32.44 -0.10 1.07
N LEU A 512 32.05 -0.60 2.23
CA LEU A 512 30.88 -1.48 2.38
C LEU A 512 29.59 -0.78 1.97
N PHE A 513 29.39 0.47 2.37
CA PHE A 513 28.22 1.25 1.97
C PHE A 513 28.15 1.44 0.46
N VAL A 514 29.25 1.86 -0.17
CA VAL A 514 29.34 2.04 -1.63
C VAL A 514 29.08 0.73 -2.37
N MET A 515 29.64 -0.37 -1.89
CA MET A 515 29.47 -1.68 -2.50
C MET A 515 28.00 -2.15 -2.39
N CYS A 516 27.37 -1.98 -1.22
CA CYS A 516 25.94 -2.25 -1.05
C CYS A 516 25.09 -1.38 -1.97
N ALA A 517 25.37 -0.10 -2.05
CA ALA A 517 24.63 0.84 -2.90
C ALA A 517 24.81 0.50 -4.38
N ALA A 518 26.02 0.13 -4.83
CA ALA A 518 26.29 -0.28 -6.21
C ALA A 518 25.58 -1.59 -6.57
N ILE A 519 25.63 -2.59 -5.70
CA ILE A 519 24.93 -3.88 -5.89
C ILE A 519 23.41 -3.66 -5.91
N GLY A 520 22.90 -2.82 -5.02
CA GLY A 520 21.47 -2.48 -4.91
C GLY A 520 20.89 -1.74 -6.12
N LEU A 521 21.73 -1.24 -7.06
CA LEU A 521 21.25 -0.72 -8.35
C LEU A 521 20.68 -1.81 -9.26
N PHE A 522 21.16 -3.04 -9.12
CA PHE A 522 20.88 -4.16 -10.03
C PHE A 522 20.02 -5.25 -9.41
N ILE A 523 20.09 -5.40 -8.09
CA ILE A 523 19.34 -6.43 -7.35
C ILE A 523 18.49 -5.81 -6.23
N SER A 524 17.56 -6.61 -5.69
CA SER A 524 16.67 -6.12 -4.63
C SER A 524 17.45 -5.80 -3.33
N ASN A 525 16.93 -4.85 -2.56
CA ASN A 525 17.48 -4.46 -1.25
C ASN A 525 17.73 -5.66 -0.33
N THR A 526 16.79 -6.62 -0.32
CA THR A 526 16.89 -7.84 0.48
C THR A 526 18.04 -8.73 0.02
N ALA A 527 18.18 -8.95 -1.28
CA ALA A 527 19.27 -9.76 -1.84
C ALA A 527 20.63 -9.10 -1.56
N THR A 528 20.72 -7.77 -1.66
CA THR A 528 21.92 -7.02 -1.30
C THR A 528 22.30 -7.25 0.17
N ALA A 529 21.34 -7.16 1.09
CA ALA A 529 21.60 -7.38 2.51
C ALA A 529 22.09 -8.81 2.81
N VAL A 530 21.45 -9.83 2.19
CA VAL A 530 21.83 -11.23 2.38
C VAL A 530 23.25 -11.50 1.91
N LEU A 531 23.65 -10.94 0.77
CA LEU A 531 25.01 -11.12 0.23
C LEU A 531 26.07 -10.38 1.06
N MET A 532 25.72 -9.16 1.49
CA MET A 532 26.70 -8.26 2.10
C MET A 532 26.87 -8.45 3.60
N ALA A 533 25.85 -8.99 4.31
CA ALA A 533 25.92 -9.17 5.75
C ALA A 533 27.06 -10.12 6.19
N PRO A 534 27.22 -11.33 5.63
CA PRO A 534 28.34 -12.20 5.97
C PRO A 534 29.71 -11.55 5.66
N ILE A 535 29.81 -10.84 4.53
CA ILE A 535 31.03 -10.13 4.12
C ILE A 535 31.41 -9.05 5.13
N ALA A 536 30.42 -8.27 5.58
CA ALA A 536 30.61 -7.23 6.57
C ALA A 536 31.08 -7.78 7.93
N LEU A 537 30.46 -8.87 8.39
CA LEU A 537 30.84 -9.52 9.66
C LEU A 537 32.24 -10.11 9.58
N ALA A 538 32.58 -10.76 8.46
CA ALA A 538 33.91 -11.30 8.24
C ALA A 538 34.98 -10.19 8.13
N ALA A 539 34.66 -9.04 7.50
CA ALA A 539 35.54 -7.90 7.44
C ALA A 539 35.82 -7.33 8.86
N ALA A 540 34.79 -7.17 9.69
CA ALA A 540 34.96 -6.76 11.09
C ALA A 540 35.84 -7.72 11.88
N LYS A 541 35.60 -9.02 11.72
CA LYS A 541 36.38 -10.07 12.38
C LYS A 541 37.85 -10.06 11.93
N SER A 542 38.14 -9.85 10.66
CA SER A 542 39.49 -9.77 10.11
C SER A 542 40.25 -8.55 10.62
N MET A 543 39.53 -7.43 10.91
CA MET A 543 40.09 -6.21 11.49
C MET A 543 40.17 -6.26 13.03
N GLY A 544 39.63 -7.28 13.68
CA GLY A 544 39.60 -7.40 15.15
C GLY A 544 38.73 -6.34 15.84
N VAL A 545 37.69 -5.83 15.14
CA VAL A 545 36.77 -4.80 15.63
C VAL A 545 35.37 -5.36 15.82
N SER A 546 34.51 -4.61 16.52
CA SER A 546 33.11 -4.99 16.75
C SER A 546 32.35 -5.15 15.42
N PRO A 547 31.55 -6.23 15.25
CA PRO A 547 30.78 -6.49 14.03
C PRO A 547 29.53 -5.61 13.90
N TYR A 548 29.03 -5.02 14.98
CA TYR A 548 27.78 -4.27 15.00
C TYR A 548 27.76 -3.06 14.06
N PRO A 549 28.80 -2.18 14.02
CA PRO A 549 28.82 -1.07 13.07
C PRO A 549 28.78 -1.53 11.61
N PHE A 550 29.46 -2.62 11.31
CA PHE A 550 29.54 -3.19 9.96
C PHE A 550 28.19 -3.77 9.52
N ALA A 551 27.55 -4.52 10.40
CA ALA A 551 26.19 -5.04 10.19
C ALA A 551 25.19 -3.88 9.98
N MET A 552 25.25 -2.86 10.84
CA MET A 552 24.34 -1.71 10.76
C MET A 552 24.53 -0.91 9.46
N VAL A 553 25.78 -0.71 9.01
CA VAL A 553 26.03 -0.03 7.72
C VAL A 553 25.40 -0.78 6.56
N VAL A 554 25.49 -2.12 6.53
CA VAL A 554 24.85 -2.94 5.47
C VAL A 554 23.33 -2.80 5.50
N ALA A 555 22.71 -2.86 6.68
CA ALA A 555 21.26 -2.68 6.84
C ALA A 555 20.79 -1.30 6.30
N MET A 556 21.51 -0.24 6.65
CA MET A 556 21.20 1.12 6.20
C MET A 556 21.47 1.30 4.71
N ALA A 557 22.62 0.83 4.21
CA ALA A 557 22.99 0.95 2.80
C ALA A 557 22.01 0.18 1.88
N ALA A 558 21.59 -1.02 2.27
CA ALA A 558 20.60 -1.79 1.52
C ALA A 558 19.23 -1.10 1.41
N SER A 559 18.88 -0.26 2.41
CA SER A 559 17.65 0.54 2.39
C SER A 559 17.83 1.88 1.66
N ALA A 560 19.07 2.32 1.35
CA ALA A 560 19.39 3.60 0.73
C ALA A 560 19.28 3.58 -0.81
N ALA A 561 18.22 2.97 -1.35
CA ALA A 561 18.01 2.78 -2.79
C ALA A 561 17.42 4.04 -3.47
N PHE A 562 18.03 5.23 -3.28
CA PHE A 562 17.49 6.50 -3.79
C PHE A 562 17.91 6.81 -5.23
N MET A 563 18.99 6.21 -5.74
CA MET A 563 19.70 6.67 -6.94
C MET A 563 18.96 6.45 -8.25
N THR A 564 18.16 5.40 -8.37
CA THR A 564 17.50 5.06 -9.64
C THR A 564 16.03 4.67 -9.42
N PRO A 565 15.18 4.83 -10.45
CA PRO A 565 13.78 4.40 -10.34
C PRO A 565 13.62 2.87 -10.30
N VAL A 566 14.65 2.12 -10.71
CA VAL A 566 14.59 0.65 -10.82
C VAL A 566 15.09 -0.03 -9.55
N SER A 567 15.92 0.65 -8.75
CA SER A 567 16.52 0.10 -7.53
C SER A 567 15.50 -0.29 -6.45
N SER A 568 14.28 0.26 -6.50
CA SER A 568 13.23 -0.06 -5.55
C SER A 568 11.84 0.03 -6.19
N PRO A 569 10.90 -0.88 -5.86
CA PRO A 569 9.50 -0.77 -6.26
C PRO A 569 8.85 0.56 -5.82
N VAL A 570 9.30 1.14 -4.70
CA VAL A 570 8.85 2.43 -4.19
C VAL A 570 9.10 3.55 -5.21
N ASN A 571 10.31 3.60 -5.76
CA ASN A 571 10.70 4.59 -6.78
C ASN A 571 9.94 4.37 -8.09
N THR A 572 9.76 3.11 -8.50
CA THR A 572 9.03 2.75 -9.72
C THR A 572 7.57 3.22 -9.66
N LEU A 573 6.91 3.09 -8.50
CA LEU A 573 5.52 3.50 -8.30
C LEU A 573 5.30 5.00 -8.51
N VAL A 574 6.24 5.85 -8.11
CA VAL A 574 6.11 7.31 -8.23
C VAL A 574 6.61 7.86 -9.57
N LEU A 575 7.31 7.03 -10.37
CA LEU A 575 7.88 7.42 -11.66
C LEU A 575 6.82 7.99 -12.61
N GLY A 576 5.76 7.22 -12.86
CA GLY A 576 4.65 7.62 -13.74
C GLY A 576 3.84 8.80 -13.21
N PRO A 577 3.26 8.70 -11.99
CA PRO A 577 2.49 9.79 -11.39
C PRO A 577 3.26 11.10 -11.22
N GLY A 578 4.56 11.01 -10.93
CA GLY A 578 5.45 12.16 -10.80
C GLY A 578 5.99 12.68 -12.14
N LYS A 579 5.77 11.97 -13.26
CA LYS A 579 6.31 12.30 -14.61
C LYS A 579 7.83 12.47 -14.60
N TYR A 580 8.54 11.65 -13.81
CA TYR A 580 9.99 11.71 -13.74
C TYR A 580 10.66 10.95 -14.88
N SER A 581 11.84 11.41 -15.26
CA SER A 581 12.79 10.68 -16.07
C SER A 581 13.79 9.91 -15.18
N PHE A 582 14.50 8.96 -15.77
CA PHE A 582 15.59 8.25 -15.09
C PHE A 582 16.64 9.24 -14.54
N SER A 583 16.97 10.27 -15.33
CA SER A 583 17.97 11.29 -14.95
C SER A 583 17.55 12.15 -13.74
N ASP A 584 16.25 12.33 -13.51
CA ASP A 584 15.77 13.10 -12.36
C ASP A 584 16.07 12.36 -11.06
N PHE A 585 15.91 11.02 -11.04
CA PHE A 585 16.30 10.19 -9.90
C PHE A 585 17.81 10.22 -9.66
N VAL A 586 18.62 10.11 -10.73
CA VAL A 586 20.08 10.16 -10.59
C VAL A 586 20.54 11.49 -10.04
N LYS A 587 20.05 12.62 -10.58
CA LYS A 587 20.43 13.97 -10.15
C LYS A 587 20.10 14.25 -8.69
N ILE A 588 18.98 13.73 -8.19
CA ILE A 588 18.52 13.98 -6.82
C ILE A 588 18.96 12.84 -5.89
N GLY A 589 18.90 11.61 -6.34
CA GLY A 589 19.16 10.44 -5.52
C GLY A 589 20.65 10.20 -5.24
N VAL A 590 21.55 10.44 -6.21
CA VAL A 590 22.98 10.22 -5.98
C VAL A 590 23.55 11.17 -4.90
N PRO A 591 23.32 12.51 -4.95
CA PRO A 591 23.79 13.38 -3.90
C PRO A 591 23.18 13.03 -2.53
N PHE A 592 21.91 12.66 -2.49
CA PHE A 592 21.28 12.26 -1.24
C PHE A 592 21.86 10.95 -0.68
N THR A 593 22.13 9.95 -1.54
CA THR A 593 22.79 8.70 -1.12
C THR A 593 24.17 8.96 -0.53
N ILE A 594 24.94 9.88 -1.12
CA ILE A 594 26.25 10.29 -0.60
C ILE A 594 26.09 10.94 0.80
N LEU A 595 25.10 11.83 0.97
CA LEU A 595 24.82 12.44 2.27
C LEU A 595 24.44 11.37 3.32
N VAL A 596 23.60 10.42 2.96
CA VAL A 596 23.21 9.30 3.84
C VAL A 596 24.44 8.45 4.19
N MET A 597 25.30 8.15 3.21
CA MET A 597 26.57 7.44 3.46
C MET A 597 27.43 8.15 4.50
N VAL A 598 27.64 9.46 4.35
CA VAL A 598 28.43 10.24 5.29
C VAL A 598 27.82 10.19 6.69
N VAL A 599 26.50 10.36 6.80
CA VAL A 599 25.80 10.24 8.09
C VAL A 599 25.97 8.86 8.69
N CYS A 600 25.78 7.79 7.90
CA CYS A 600 25.94 6.42 8.39
C CYS A 600 27.37 6.12 8.86
N VAL A 601 28.38 6.49 8.07
CA VAL A 601 29.81 6.25 8.41
C VAL A 601 30.24 6.98 9.67
N LEU A 602 29.70 8.18 9.90
CA LEU A 602 30.06 8.98 11.07
C LEU A 602 29.22 8.64 12.31
N LEU A 603 27.92 8.42 12.14
CA LEU A 603 26.99 8.24 13.27
C LEU A 603 26.96 6.81 13.81
N ILE A 604 27.09 5.81 12.93
CA ILE A 604 26.99 4.41 13.36
C ILE A 604 28.07 4.02 14.37
N PRO A 605 29.37 4.39 14.20
CA PRO A 605 30.39 4.07 15.20
C PRO A 605 30.22 4.80 16.53
N VAL A 606 29.51 5.93 16.55
CA VAL A 606 29.18 6.65 17.80
C VAL A 606 28.13 5.89 18.60
N LEU A 607 27.14 5.26 17.89
CA LEU A 607 26.08 4.48 18.53
C LEU A 607 26.51 3.05 18.84
N PHE A 608 27.34 2.48 17.99
CA PHE A 608 27.87 1.12 18.06
C PHE A 608 29.40 1.22 17.94
N PRO A 609 30.14 1.35 19.04
CA PRO A 609 31.63 1.47 19.01
C PRO A 609 32.30 0.24 18.38
N PHE A 610 33.47 0.46 17.77
CA PHE A 610 34.31 -0.55 17.16
C PHE A 610 34.87 -1.56 18.15
#